data_688554b4903899be57e6281623fb81be
#
_entry.id   688554b4903899be57e6281623fb81be
#
_cell.length_a   1.000
_cell.length_b   1.000
_cell.length_c   1.000
_cell.angle_alpha   90.00
_cell.angle_beta   90.00
_cell.angle_gamma   90.00
#
_symmetry.space_group_name_H-M   'P 1'
#
loop_
_entity.id
_entity.type
_entity.pdbx_description
1 polymer ?
#
loop_
_entity_poly.entity_id
_entity_poly.type
_entity_poly.pdbx_seq_one_letter_code
_entity_poly.pdbx_strand_id
1 'polypeptide(L)'
;MKKYIIDTNALISFVTDRNPDQQQKIAPLFESAANLKALILCHQYVLTEFIYVMDRVYQVPKEEIRRIITDLVDMPGIEVINEIDFTAVLSCWPDPIPDFGDAVIASVSKIRKSAIVTFDRKFAKNLKSLGMNYWG
;
A
#
# COMPACT_ATOMS: atom_id res chain seq x y z
N MET A 1 6.27 16.19 -7.97
CA MET A 1 5.09 15.31 -7.80
C MET A 1 5.26 14.51 -6.52
N LYS A 2 4.22 14.50 -5.69
CA LYS A 2 4.29 13.81 -4.41
C LYS A 2 4.20 12.30 -4.60
N LYS A 3 5.01 11.57 -3.84
CA LYS A 3 5.08 10.10 -3.91
C LYS A 3 4.44 9.48 -2.68
N TYR A 4 3.69 8.42 -2.92
CA TYR A 4 3.03 7.63 -1.89
C TYR A 4 3.39 6.16 -2.09
N ILE A 5 3.41 5.40 -1.00
CA ILE A 5 3.47 3.94 -1.07
C ILE A 5 2.28 3.38 -0.31
N ILE A 6 1.54 2.47 -0.93
CA ILE A 6 0.27 1.98 -0.39
C ILE A 6 0.47 0.64 0.32
N ASP A 7 -0.17 0.45 1.48
CA ASP A 7 -0.23 -0.86 2.12
C ASP A 7 -1.41 -1.69 1.59
N THR A 8 -1.45 -2.96 1.98
CA THR A 8 -2.46 -3.90 1.45
C THR A 8 -3.88 -3.51 1.85
N ASN A 9 -4.09 -3.13 3.10
CA ASN A 9 -5.44 -2.79 3.58
C ASN A 9 -5.97 -1.53 2.92
N ALA A 10 -5.13 -0.54 2.69
CA ALA A 10 -5.54 0.67 1.97
C ALA A 10 -5.91 0.34 0.52
N LEU A 11 -5.16 -0.55 -0.14
CA LEU A 11 -5.50 -1.00 -1.49
C LEU A 11 -6.84 -1.72 -1.51
N ILE A 12 -7.09 -2.61 -0.57
CA ILE A 12 -8.38 -3.30 -0.44
C ILE A 12 -9.51 -2.29 -0.24
N SER A 13 -9.30 -1.27 0.57
CA SER A 13 -10.32 -0.23 0.79
C SER A 13 -10.61 0.58 -0.46
N PHE A 14 -9.63 0.76 -1.34
CA PHE A 14 -9.86 1.45 -2.61
C PHE A 14 -10.70 0.60 -3.57
N VAL A 15 -10.36 -0.68 -3.73
CA VAL A 15 -10.97 -1.54 -4.75
C VAL A 15 -12.27 -2.22 -4.31
N THR A 16 -12.61 -2.17 -3.02
CA THR A 16 -13.84 -2.76 -2.49
C THR A 16 -14.68 -1.73 -1.74
N ASP A 17 -15.95 -2.03 -1.55
CA ASP A 17 -16.87 -1.17 -0.81
C ASP A 17 -17.08 -1.62 0.64
N ARG A 18 -16.23 -2.50 1.16
CA ARG A 18 -16.38 -3.04 2.52
C ARG A 18 -16.26 -1.96 3.61
N ASN A 19 -15.55 -0.88 3.32
CA ASN A 19 -15.46 0.29 4.20
C ASN A 19 -15.64 1.55 3.35
N PRO A 20 -16.90 2.00 3.18
CA PRO A 20 -17.19 3.16 2.32
C PRO A 20 -16.48 4.45 2.74
N ASP A 21 -16.30 4.67 4.04
CA ASP A 21 -15.63 5.88 4.53
C ASP A 21 -14.16 5.90 4.10
N GLN A 22 -13.47 4.78 4.22
CA GLN A 22 -12.07 4.66 3.78
C GLN A 22 -11.96 4.77 2.27
N GLN A 23 -12.89 4.15 1.53
CA GLN A 23 -12.92 4.24 0.08
C GLN A 23 -13.08 5.68 -0.39
N GLN A 24 -14.00 6.44 0.20
CA GLN A 24 -14.19 7.84 -0.13
C GLN A 24 -12.95 8.68 0.16
N LYS A 25 -12.25 8.35 1.24
CA LYS A 25 -11.07 9.08 1.66
C LYS A 25 -9.89 8.86 0.73
N ILE A 26 -9.71 7.63 0.24
CA ILE A 26 -8.57 7.27 -0.61
C ILE A 26 -8.81 7.53 -2.10
N ALA A 27 -10.05 7.56 -2.54
CA ALA A 27 -10.39 7.74 -3.96
C ALA A 27 -9.74 8.98 -4.59
N PRO A 28 -9.72 10.16 -3.94
CA PRO A 28 -9.05 11.34 -4.54
C PRO A 28 -7.56 11.14 -4.78
N LEU A 29 -6.89 10.32 -3.97
CA LEU A 29 -5.47 10.03 -4.17
C LEU A 29 -5.25 9.26 -5.46
N PHE A 30 -6.07 8.24 -5.71
CA PHE A 30 -6.00 7.47 -6.96
C PHE A 30 -6.41 8.31 -8.16
N GLU A 31 -7.37 9.21 -8.00
CA GLU A 31 -7.72 10.16 -9.05
C GLU A 31 -6.55 11.08 -9.41
N SER A 32 -5.84 11.57 -8.41
CA SER A 32 -4.64 12.37 -8.62
C SER A 32 -3.57 11.57 -9.35
N ALA A 33 -3.39 10.30 -9.00
CA ALA A 33 -2.44 9.42 -9.70
C ALA A 33 -2.85 9.20 -11.16
N ALA A 34 -4.13 8.95 -11.41
CA ALA A 34 -4.64 8.77 -12.76
C ALA A 34 -4.41 10.01 -13.64
N ASN A 35 -4.41 11.19 -13.03
CA ASN A 35 -4.16 12.47 -13.70
C ASN A 35 -2.69 12.91 -13.65
N LEU A 36 -1.79 12.03 -13.25
CA LEU A 36 -0.34 12.29 -13.16
C LEU A 36 0.02 13.44 -12.22
N LYS A 37 -0.81 13.68 -11.21
CA LYS A 37 -0.56 14.69 -10.17
C LYS A 37 0.05 14.09 -8.91
N ALA A 38 0.09 12.77 -8.82
CA ALA A 38 0.70 12.02 -7.74
C ALA A 38 1.24 10.71 -8.28
N LEU A 39 2.22 10.13 -7.60
CA LEU A 39 2.74 8.80 -7.90
C LEU A 39 2.46 7.89 -6.72
N ILE A 40 1.81 6.76 -6.98
CA ILE A 40 1.55 5.74 -5.96
C ILE A 40 2.45 4.54 -6.27
N LEU A 41 3.36 4.26 -5.36
CA LEU A 41 4.21 3.08 -5.43
C LEU A 41 3.43 1.89 -4.87
N CYS A 42 3.38 0.81 -5.63
CA CYS A 42 2.71 -0.41 -5.23
C CYS A 42 3.72 -1.55 -5.23
N HIS A 43 4.14 -1.99 -4.04
CA HIS A 43 5.12 -3.05 -3.92
C HIS A 43 4.51 -4.39 -4.32
N GLN A 44 5.29 -5.24 -5.00
CA GLN A 44 4.82 -6.56 -5.41
C GLN A 44 4.38 -7.42 -4.22
N TYR A 45 4.99 -7.24 -3.06
CA TYR A 45 4.56 -7.90 -1.83
C TYR A 45 3.10 -7.55 -1.50
N VAL A 46 2.73 -6.27 -1.64
CA VAL A 46 1.35 -5.81 -1.41
C VAL A 46 0.39 -6.42 -2.42
N LEU A 47 0.78 -6.50 -3.69
CA LEU A 47 -0.05 -7.14 -4.71
C LEU A 47 -0.25 -8.63 -4.43
N THR A 48 0.80 -9.32 -4.01
CA THR A 48 0.72 -10.74 -3.64
C THR A 48 -0.23 -10.95 -2.46
N GLU A 49 -0.09 -10.14 -1.42
CA GLU A 49 -0.96 -10.22 -0.25
C GLU A 49 -2.41 -9.86 -0.60
N PHE A 50 -2.59 -8.85 -1.44
CA PHE A 50 -3.91 -8.44 -1.93
C PHE A 50 -4.61 -9.60 -2.64
N ILE A 51 -3.91 -10.26 -3.57
CA ILE A 51 -4.45 -11.41 -4.31
C ILE A 51 -4.84 -12.53 -3.35
N TYR A 52 -3.97 -12.84 -2.38
CA TYR A 52 -4.24 -13.86 -1.38
C TYR A 52 -5.51 -13.56 -0.58
N VAL A 53 -5.64 -12.32 -0.10
CA VAL A 53 -6.80 -11.92 0.71
C VAL A 53 -8.08 -11.96 -0.12
N MET A 54 -8.04 -11.43 -1.34
CA MET A 54 -9.22 -11.42 -2.22
C MET A 54 -9.67 -12.84 -2.58
N ASP A 55 -8.71 -13.74 -2.83
CA ASP A 55 -9.01 -15.13 -3.19
C ASP A 55 -9.49 -15.94 -1.97
N ARG A 56 -8.74 -15.89 -0.88
CA ARG A 56 -8.95 -16.79 0.26
C ARG A 56 -9.93 -16.27 1.29
N VAL A 57 -9.94 -14.97 1.55
CA VAL A 57 -10.79 -14.38 2.58
C VAL A 57 -12.12 -13.94 1.99
N TYR A 58 -12.10 -13.18 0.90
CA TYR A 58 -13.32 -12.64 0.30
C TYR A 58 -13.91 -13.51 -0.81
N GLN A 59 -13.18 -14.55 -1.21
CA GLN A 59 -13.63 -15.52 -2.21
C GLN A 59 -14.08 -14.87 -3.51
N VAL A 60 -13.35 -13.85 -3.94
CA VAL A 60 -13.59 -13.19 -5.22
C VAL A 60 -13.11 -14.11 -6.35
N PRO A 61 -13.87 -14.25 -7.45
CA PRO A 61 -13.43 -15.07 -8.57
C PRO A 61 -12.07 -14.62 -9.12
N LYS A 62 -11.21 -15.59 -9.44
CA LYS A 62 -9.83 -15.31 -9.87
C LYS A 62 -9.76 -14.40 -11.11
N GLU A 63 -10.68 -14.57 -12.05
CA GLU A 63 -10.73 -13.72 -13.24
C GLU A 63 -11.08 -12.27 -12.89
N GLU A 64 -11.90 -12.06 -11.89
CA GLU A 64 -12.20 -10.71 -11.40
C GLU A 64 -10.99 -10.09 -10.71
N ILE A 65 -10.27 -10.87 -9.89
CA ILE A 65 -9.03 -10.41 -9.26
C ILE A 65 -8.01 -10.01 -10.33
N ARG A 66 -7.85 -10.85 -11.35
CA ARG A 66 -6.94 -10.57 -12.47
C ARG A 66 -7.28 -9.26 -13.16
N ARG A 67 -8.56 -9.01 -13.41
CA ARG A 67 -9.02 -7.78 -14.05
C ARG A 67 -8.72 -6.56 -13.16
N ILE A 68 -8.99 -6.65 -11.85
CA ILE A 68 -8.71 -5.57 -10.91
C ILE A 68 -7.22 -5.22 -10.93
N ILE A 69 -6.35 -6.23 -10.85
CA ILE A 69 -4.90 -6.02 -10.86
C ILE A 69 -4.45 -5.42 -12.19
N THR A 70 -4.98 -5.93 -13.31
CA THR A 70 -4.64 -5.40 -14.64
C THR A 70 -4.98 -3.91 -14.74
N ASP A 71 -6.18 -3.53 -14.32
CA ASP A 71 -6.61 -2.14 -14.36
C ASP A 71 -5.77 -1.25 -13.44
N LEU A 72 -5.40 -1.78 -12.28
CA LEU A 72 -4.58 -1.07 -11.31
C LEU A 72 -3.17 -0.77 -11.88
N VAL A 73 -2.50 -1.82 -12.39
CA VAL A 73 -1.12 -1.65 -12.88
C VAL A 73 -1.04 -0.84 -14.17
N ASP A 74 -2.15 -0.75 -14.91
CA ASP A 74 -2.23 0.07 -16.12
C ASP A 74 -2.52 1.54 -15.82
N MET A 75 -2.87 1.88 -14.60
CA MET A 75 -3.16 3.26 -14.23
C MET A 75 -1.88 4.12 -14.32
N PRO A 76 -1.93 5.30 -15.00
CA PRO A 76 -0.71 6.07 -15.30
C PRO A 76 0.15 6.45 -14.10
N GLY A 77 -0.45 6.74 -12.96
CA GLY A 77 0.29 7.15 -11.75
C GLY A 77 0.61 6.01 -10.78
N ILE A 78 0.46 4.76 -11.20
CA ILE A 78 0.83 3.58 -10.40
C ILE A 78 2.17 3.05 -10.90
N GLU A 79 3.13 2.91 -9.99
CA GLU A 79 4.41 2.28 -10.29
C GLU A 79 4.54 1.02 -9.43
N VAL A 80 4.69 -0.12 -10.09
CA VAL A 80 4.92 -1.40 -9.38
C VAL A 80 6.41 -1.52 -9.08
N ILE A 81 6.74 -1.78 -7.82
CA ILE A 81 8.13 -1.88 -7.35
C ILE A 81 8.34 -3.20 -6.62
N ASN A 82 9.58 -3.67 -6.56
CA ASN A 82 9.89 -4.97 -5.96
C ASN A 82 11.15 -4.98 -5.07
N GLU A 83 11.74 -3.82 -4.83
CA GLU A 83 12.97 -3.76 -4.04
C GLU A 83 12.74 -4.11 -2.57
N ILE A 84 13.63 -4.93 -2.01
CA ILE A 84 13.68 -5.23 -0.58
C ILE A 84 15.14 -5.15 -0.15
N ASP A 85 15.42 -4.25 0.78
CA ASP A 85 16.72 -4.15 1.44
C ASP A 85 16.58 -4.74 2.84
N PHE A 86 17.07 -5.97 3.04
CA PHE A 86 16.92 -6.66 4.31
C PHE A 86 17.61 -5.94 5.46
N THR A 87 18.74 -5.28 5.22
CA THR A 87 19.39 -4.51 6.26
C THR A 87 18.48 -3.39 6.76
N ALA A 88 17.83 -2.68 5.83
CA ALA A 88 16.87 -1.64 6.18
C ALA A 88 15.63 -2.21 6.89
N VAL A 89 15.09 -3.33 6.40
CA VAL A 89 13.93 -3.98 7.02
C VAL A 89 14.27 -4.42 8.45
N LEU A 90 15.39 -5.09 8.64
CA LEU A 90 15.78 -5.61 9.95
C LEU A 90 16.13 -4.51 10.95
N SER A 91 16.35 -3.30 10.50
CA SER A 91 16.55 -2.16 11.40
C SER A 91 15.26 -1.74 12.13
N CYS A 92 14.10 -2.11 11.62
CA CYS A 92 12.80 -1.78 12.23
C CYS A 92 11.92 -2.99 12.51
N TRP A 93 12.33 -4.19 12.14
CA TRP A 93 11.56 -5.43 12.36
C TRP A 93 12.37 -6.39 13.24
N PRO A 94 11.76 -7.06 14.23
CA PRO A 94 10.34 -7.05 14.59
C PRO A 94 9.93 -5.93 15.53
N ASP A 95 10.83 -5.03 15.87
CA ASP A 95 10.57 -3.94 16.80
C ASP A 95 11.19 -2.63 16.26
N PRO A 96 10.43 -1.54 16.14
CA PRO A 96 9.06 -1.32 16.62
C PRO A 96 7.96 -1.82 15.70
N ILE A 97 8.27 -2.36 14.50
CA ILE A 97 7.25 -2.85 13.56
C ILE A 97 7.22 -4.37 13.61
N PRO A 98 6.18 -4.99 14.22
CA PRO A 98 6.15 -6.45 14.38
C PRO A 98 5.74 -7.20 13.10
N ASP A 99 4.99 -6.58 12.20
CA ASP A 99 4.57 -7.20 10.95
C ASP A 99 5.65 -7.02 9.89
N PHE A 100 6.12 -8.13 9.29
CA PHE A 100 7.21 -8.09 8.31
C PHE A 100 6.83 -7.29 7.07
N GLY A 101 5.62 -7.47 6.55
CA GLY A 101 5.14 -6.73 5.39
C GLY A 101 5.11 -5.23 5.64
N ASP A 102 4.65 -4.81 6.81
CA ASP A 102 4.67 -3.40 7.21
C ASP A 102 6.10 -2.87 7.29
N ALA A 103 7.03 -3.69 7.80
CA ALA A 103 8.44 -3.31 7.87
C ALA A 103 9.05 -3.13 6.48
N VAL A 104 8.68 -3.99 5.52
CA VAL A 104 9.10 -3.84 4.11
C VAL A 104 8.60 -2.50 3.56
N ILE A 105 7.32 -2.19 3.75
CA ILE A 105 6.73 -0.94 3.26
C ILE A 105 7.42 0.27 3.91
N ALA A 106 7.65 0.22 5.22
CA ALA A 106 8.33 1.30 5.94
C ALA A 106 9.75 1.52 5.41
N SER A 107 10.52 0.46 5.16
CA SER A 107 11.88 0.57 4.66
C SER A 107 11.92 1.19 3.26
N VAL A 108 11.03 0.76 2.38
CA VAL A 108 10.95 1.30 1.01
C VAL A 108 10.49 2.76 1.02
N SER A 109 9.51 3.09 1.86
CA SER A 109 9.05 4.47 2.04
C SER A 109 10.21 5.40 2.36
N LYS A 110 11.07 5.00 3.28
CA LYS A 110 12.22 5.79 3.68
C LYS A 110 13.22 5.98 2.53
N ILE A 111 13.54 4.90 1.82
CA ILE A 111 14.47 4.92 0.70
C ILE A 111 13.93 5.76 -0.46
N ARG A 112 12.64 5.59 -0.76
CA ARG A 112 11.98 6.28 -1.89
C ARG A 112 11.44 7.65 -1.53
N LYS A 113 11.54 8.08 -0.26
CA LYS A 113 11.00 9.36 0.22
C LYS A 113 9.54 9.52 -0.15
N SER A 114 8.74 8.51 0.20
CA SER A 114 7.31 8.46 -0.08
C SER A 114 6.50 8.40 1.21
N ALA A 115 5.30 8.99 1.21
CA ALA A 115 4.40 8.90 2.35
C ALA A 115 3.64 7.58 2.31
N ILE A 116 3.57 6.88 3.43
CA ILE A 116 2.86 5.60 3.51
C ILE A 116 1.36 5.87 3.58
N VAL A 117 0.59 5.18 2.73
CA VAL A 117 -0.87 5.24 2.73
C VAL A 117 -1.37 4.03 3.51
N THR A 118 -1.91 4.27 4.70
CA THR A 118 -2.41 3.21 5.58
C THR A 118 -3.61 3.69 6.39
N PHE A 119 -4.55 2.79 6.64
CA PHE A 119 -5.64 2.98 7.60
C PHE A 119 -5.42 2.17 8.87
N ASP A 120 -4.33 1.40 8.95
CA ASP A 120 -4.01 0.58 10.12
C ASP A 120 -3.44 1.47 11.23
N ARG A 121 -4.18 1.59 12.32
CA ARG A 121 -3.80 2.45 13.45
C ARG A 121 -2.53 1.98 14.17
N LYS A 122 -2.32 0.67 14.26
CA LYS A 122 -1.11 0.12 14.88
C LYS A 122 0.11 0.46 14.04
N PHE A 123 0.01 0.29 12.74
CA PHE A 123 1.09 0.64 11.83
C PHE A 123 1.37 2.14 11.87
N ALA A 124 0.34 2.97 11.81
CA ALA A 124 0.48 4.42 11.91
C ALA A 124 1.18 4.83 13.20
N LYS A 125 0.83 4.19 14.33
CA LYS A 125 1.48 4.44 15.61
C LYS A 125 2.96 4.09 15.57
N ASN A 126 3.31 2.96 14.96
CA ASN A 126 4.71 2.54 14.80
C ASN A 126 5.48 3.53 13.93
N LEU A 127 4.89 3.99 12.83
CA LEU A 127 5.50 4.98 11.95
C LEU A 127 5.74 6.31 12.67
N LYS A 128 4.77 6.74 13.46
CA LYS A 128 4.88 7.97 14.24
C LYS A 128 6.05 7.89 15.23
N SER A 129 6.24 6.74 15.89
CA SER A 129 7.36 6.54 16.81
C SER A 129 8.71 6.59 16.11
N LEU A 130 8.75 6.28 14.81
CA LEU A 130 9.95 6.35 13.98
C LEU A 130 10.14 7.71 13.31
N GLY A 131 9.24 8.68 13.56
CA GLY A 131 9.29 9.98 12.90
C GLY A 131 8.97 9.94 11.41
N MET A 132 8.24 8.93 10.96
CA MET A 132 7.91 8.74 9.54
C MET A 132 6.54 9.33 9.22
N ASN A 133 6.42 9.89 8.02
CA ASN A 133 5.18 10.44 7.53
C ASN A 133 4.26 9.36 6.99
N TYR A 134 2.98 9.52 7.24
CA TYR A 134 1.95 8.67 6.66
C TYR A 134 0.71 9.48 6.33
N TRP A 135 -0.07 8.91 5.42
CA TRP A 135 -1.35 9.44 4.98
C TRP A 135 -2.44 8.44 5.41
N GLY A 136 -3.52 8.94 5.99
CA GLY A 136 -4.60 8.05 6.42
C GLY A 136 -5.54 8.63 7.49
#